data_faf5436bfb2970eb97f91d15cfa5095e
#
_entry.id   faf5436bfb2970eb97f91d15cfa5095e
#
_cell.length_a   1.000
_cell.length_b   1.000
_cell.length_c   1.000
_cell.angle_alpha   90.00
_cell.angle_beta   90.00
_cell.angle_gamma   90.00
#
_symmetry.space_group_name_H-M   'P 1'
#
loop_
_entity.id
_entity.type
_entity.pdbx_description
1 polymer ?
#
loop_
_entity_poly.entity_id
_entity_poly.type
_entity_poly.pdbx_seq_one_letter_code
_entity_poly.pdbx_strand_id
1 'polypeptide(L)'
;VKLCDEAENELDEVSQKFGVRTYEIKDGKFFLNGNEYEIHGVGMHQDREGCGNAVPNELKAQDMNLMQEMGVNAIRTAHYPHDQYIYDMADERGMIIYCEIPYYLLLSNAASYQESVEEELKEMIRQGYNHPSIMMWGILNEVAQSDSFASFGPDFKVDKNTLINFNRKLAAIAQQEDTSR
;
A
#
# COMPACT_ATOMS: atom_id res chain seq x y z
N VAL A 1 22.57 -8.29 -6.87
CA VAL A 1 23.51 -8.73 -5.81
C VAL A 1 23.93 -10.14 -6.14
N LYS A 2 25.24 -10.39 -6.13
CA LYS A 2 25.81 -11.73 -6.34
C LYS A 2 26.48 -12.20 -5.07
N LEU A 3 26.26 -13.46 -4.72
CA LEU A 3 27.00 -14.18 -3.70
C LEU A 3 28.06 -15.01 -4.41
N CYS A 4 29.33 -14.82 -4.06
CA CYS A 4 30.44 -15.56 -4.62
C CYS A 4 31.24 -16.29 -3.52
N ASP A 5 31.92 -17.36 -3.89
CA ASP A 5 32.89 -18.02 -3.01
C ASP A 5 34.24 -17.25 -3.00
N GLU A 6 35.22 -17.75 -2.23
CA GLU A 6 36.57 -17.15 -2.14
C GLU A 6 37.34 -17.18 -3.44
N ALA A 7 36.93 -18.01 -4.42
CA ALA A 7 37.55 -18.14 -5.75
C ALA A 7 36.77 -17.32 -6.81
N GLU A 8 35.86 -16.43 -6.39
CA GLU A 8 34.99 -15.60 -7.22
C GLU A 8 33.97 -16.37 -8.09
N ASN A 9 33.73 -17.66 -7.79
CA ASN A 9 32.67 -18.39 -8.46
C ASN A 9 31.31 -17.93 -7.89
N GLU A 10 30.37 -17.64 -8.78
CA GLU A 10 29.01 -17.25 -8.44
C GLU A 10 28.26 -18.44 -7.81
N LEU A 11 27.76 -18.26 -6.58
CA LEU A 11 26.96 -19.23 -5.84
C LEU A 11 25.47 -18.94 -5.95
N ASP A 12 25.10 -17.66 -6.00
CA ASP A 12 23.71 -17.21 -6.10
C ASP A 12 23.63 -15.77 -6.61
N GLU A 13 22.52 -15.41 -7.27
CA GLU A 13 22.26 -14.05 -7.74
C GLU A 13 20.81 -13.65 -7.43
N VAL A 14 20.64 -12.46 -6.85
CA VAL A 14 19.35 -11.81 -6.69
C VAL A 14 19.34 -10.50 -7.45
N SER A 15 18.39 -10.37 -8.39
CA SER A 15 18.13 -9.14 -9.12
C SER A 15 16.83 -8.50 -8.64
N GLN A 16 16.90 -7.20 -8.32
CA GLN A 16 15.74 -6.41 -7.89
C GLN A 16 15.62 -5.16 -8.74
N LYS A 17 14.45 -4.95 -9.32
CA LYS A 17 14.12 -3.68 -9.96
C LYS A 17 13.86 -2.61 -8.87
N PHE A 18 14.23 -1.39 -9.12
CA PHE A 18 13.87 -0.23 -8.31
C PHE A 18 13.79 1.00 -9.22
N GLY A 19 13.09 2.03 -8.76
CA GLY A 19 13.00 3.30 -9.48
C GLY A 19 13.34 4.47 -8.57
N VAL A 20 13.78 5.57 -9.18
CA VAL A 20 14.08 6.83 -8.50
C VAL A 20 13.08 7.87 -8.98
N ARG A 21 12.44 8.53 -8.03
CA ARG A 21 11.48 9.62 -8.28
C ARG A 21 11.60 10.70 -7.23
N THR A 22 11.11 11.87 -7.58
CA THR A 22 10.86 12.96 -6.63
C THR A 22 9.40 13.40 -6.75
N TYR A 23 8.80 13.80 -5.64
CA TYR A 23 7.51 14.47 -5.66
C TYR A 23 7.48 15.64 -4.69
N GLU A 24 6.64 16.61 -5.00
CA GLU A 24 6.46 17.82 -4.21
C GLU A 24 4.99 18.24 -4.28
N ILE A 25 4.47 18.76 -3.16
CA ILE A 25 3.19 19.48 -3.14
C ILE A 25 3.52 20.95 -2.94
N LYS A 26 3.19 21.78 -3.93
CA LYS A 26 3.46 23.20 -3.93
C LYS A 26 2.26 23.98 -4.46
N ASP A 27 1.85 25.00 -3.72
CA ASP A 27 0.70 25.85 -4.08
C ASP A 27 -0.59 25.08 -4.37
N GLY A 28 -0.81 23.95 -3.65
CA GLY A 28 -1.97 23.06 -3.83
C GLY A 28 -1.91 22.15 -5.07
N LYS A 29 -0.77 22.12 -5.76
CA LYS A 29 -0.51 21.27 -6.92
C LYS A 29 0.49 20.18 -6.57
N PHE A 30 0.33 19.03 -7.23
CA PHE A 30 1.25 17.91 -7.13
C PHE A 30 2.25 17.93 -8.29
N PHE A 31 3.52 17.73 -7.98
CA PHE A 31 4.61 17.64 -8.96
C PHE A 31 5.29 16.29 -8.85
N LEU A 32 5.48 15.63 -9.97
CA LEU A 32 6.24 14.39 -10.09
C LEU A 32 7.46 14.64 -10.99
N ASN A 33 8.65 14.35 -10.45
CA ASN A 33 9.92 14.59 -11.15
C ASN A 33 10.07 16.02 -11.69
N GLY A 34 9.61 17.00 -10.90
CA GLY A 34 9.68 18.42 -11.23
C GLY A 34 8.62 18.94 -12.19
N ASN A 35 7.73 18.08 -12.70
CA ASN A 35 6.63 18.47 -13.57
C ASN A 35 5.29 18.44 -12.83
N GLU A 36 4.41 19.42 -13.11
CA GLU A 36 3.04 19.39 -12.60
C GLU A 36 2.35 18.12 -13.10
N TYR A 37 1.72 17.40 -12.18
CA TYR A 37 1.06 16.12 -12.47
C TYR A 37 -0.35 16.16 -11.92
N GLU A 38 -1.32 16.19 -12.82
CA GLU A 38 -2.73 16.15 -12.46
C GLU A 38 -3.14 14.70 -12.18
N ILE A 39 -3.66 14.45 -10.97
CA ILE A 39 -4.00 13.09 -10.53
C ILE A 39 -5.45 12.78 -10.95
N HIS A 40 -5.59 11.76 -11.79
CA HIS A 40 -6.87 11.15 -12.17
C HIS A 40 -6.92 9.74 -11.58
N GLY A 41 -7.47 9.61 -10.37
CA GLY A 41 -7.38 8.40 -9.57
C GLY A 41 -8.69 7.61 -9.50
N VAL A 42 -8.55 6.29 -9.32
CA VAL A 42 -9.65 5.37 -9.01
C VAL A 42 -9.30 4.49 -7.82
N GLY A 43 -10.32 4.02 -7.09
CA GLY A 43 -10.18 2.91 -6.15
C GLY A 43 -10.36 1.57 -6.87
N MET A 44 -9.55 0.58 -6.52
CA MET A 44 -9.62 -0.75 -7.10
C MET A 44 -9.57 -1.80 -5.98
N HIS A 45 -10.49 -2.76 -6.04
CA HIS A 45 -10.40 -4.01 -5.28
C HIS A 45 -9.77 -5.10 -6.13
N GLN A 46 -8.99 -6.00 -5.49
CA GLN A 46 -8.44 -7.17 -6.17
C GLN A 46 -9.43 -8.31 -6.10
N ASP A 47 -10.52 -8.17 -6.85
CA ASP A 47 -11.53 -9.23 -6.96
C ASP A 47 -12.14 -9.25 -8.36
N ARG A 48 -12.61 -10.41 -8.79
CA ARG A 48 -13.29 -10.59 -10.07
C ARG A 48 -14.27 -11.73 -10.02
N GLU A 49 -15.38 -11.60 -10.74
CA GLU A 49 -16.37 -12.65 -10.88
C GLU A 49 -15.73 -13.97 -11.38
N GLY A 50 -16.00 -15.06 -10.69
CA GLY A 50 -15.47 -16.39 -10.97
C GLY A 50 -14.04 -16.66 -10.45
N CYS A 51 -13.32 -15.64 -9.99
CA CYS A 51 -11.95 -15.79 -9.50
C CYS A 51 -11.80 -15.42 -8.00
N GLY A 52 -12.75 -14.63 -7.44
CA GLY A 52 -12.52 -14.00 -6.14
C GLY A 52 -11.23 -13.19 -6.18
N ASN A 53 -10.42 -13.23 -5.13
CA ASN A 53 -9.16 -12.47 -5.05
C ASN A 53 -7.98 -13.14 -5.82
N ALA A 54 -8.15 -14.38 -6.29
CA ALA A 54 -7.14 -15.10 -7.06
C ALA A 54 -7.19 -14.75 -8.56
N VAL A 55 -7.19 -13.47 -8.87
CA VAL A 55 -7.28 -12.96 -10.24
C VAL A 55 -5.99 -13.28 -11.01
N PRO A 56 -6.04 -13.96 -12.17
CA PRO A 56 -4.87 -14.19 -13.03
C PRO A 56 -4.27 -12.90 -13.56
N ASN A 57 -2.97 -12.92 -13.87
CA ASN A 57 -2.23 -11.74 -14.34
C ASN A 57 -2.80 -11.14 -15.64
N GLU A 58 -3.30 -11.98 -16.55
CA GLU A 58 -3.93 -11.54 -17.79
C GLU A 58 -5.17 -10.66 -17.54
N LEU A 59 -5.96 -11.01 -16.52
CA LEU A 59 -7.15 -10.26 -16.15
C LEU A 59 -6.78 -8.98 -15.39
N LYS A 60 -5.76 -9.01 -14.53
CA LYS A 60 -5.20 -7.80 -13.90
C LYS A 60 -4.68 -6.83 -14.97
N ALA A 61 -3.96 -7.35 -15.97
CA ALA A 61 -3.49 -6.54 -17.10
C ALA A 61 -4.63 -5.92 -17.91
N GLN A 62 -5.72 -6.65 -18.10
CA GLN A 62 -6.92 -6.12 -18.76
C GLN A 62 -7.52 -4.96 -17.96
N ASP A 63 -7.68 -5.09 -16.65
CA ASP A 63 -8.21 -4.02 -15.80
C ASP A 63 -7.32 -2.78 -15.83
N MET A 64 -6.00 -2.96 -15.75
CA MET A 64 -5.02 -1.88 -15.88
C MET A 64 -5.06 -1.19 -17.25
N ASN A 65 -5.30 -1.94 -18.33
CA ASN A 65 -5.45 -1.36 -19.67
C ASN A 65 -6.73 -0.50 -19.77
N LEU A 66 -7.86 -1.01 -19.26
CA LEU A 66 -9.12 -0.26 -19.24
C LEU A 66 -9.00 1.04 -18.45
N MET A 67 -8.35 1.00 -17.28
CA MET A 67 -8.09 2.19 -16.49
C MET A 67 -7.23 3.20 -17.26
N GLN A 68 -6.20 2.75 -17.96
CA GLN A 68 -5.34 3.62 -18.76
C GLN A 68 -6.09 4.22 -19.95
N GLU A 69 -6.95 3.46 -20.62
CA GLU A 69 -7.84 3.97 -21.70
C GLU A 69 -8.79 5.07 -21.21
N MET A 70 -9.22 4.99 -19.94
CA MET A 70 -10.03 6.03 -19.28
C MET A 70 -9.22 7.27 -18.87
N GLY A 71 -7.90 7.27 -19.05
CA GLY A 71 -7.02 8.36 -18.62
C GLY A 71 -6.65 8.31 -17.12
N VAL A 72 -6.87 7.17 -16.46
CA VAL A 72 -6.46 6.98 -15.06
C VAL A 72 -4.94 6.89 -14.97
N ASN A 73 -4.37 7.63 -14.05
CA ASN A 73 -2.93 7.66 -13.78
C ASN A 73 -2.58 7.45 -12.30
N ALA A 74 -3.58 7.20 -11.46
CA ALA A 74 -3.39 6.88 -10.05
C ALA A 74 -4.41 5.83 -9.57
N ILE A 75 -3.98 4.91 -8.72
CA ILE A 75 -4.82 3.83 -8.19
C ILE A 75 -4.67 3.77 -6.68
N ARG A 76 -5.80 3.72 -5.98
CA ARG A 76 -5.85 3.30 -4.59
C ARG A 76 -6.15 1.81 -4.55
N THR A 77 -5.20 1.02 -4.06
CA THR A 77 -5.38 -0.43 -3.88
C THR A 77 -6.16 -0.68 -2.58
N ALA A 78 -7.48 -0.62 -2.71
CA ALA A 78 -8.42 -0.68 -1.59
C ALA A 78 -8.76 -2.13 -1.22
N HIS A 79 -8.81 -2.53 0.01
CA HIS A 79 -8.35 -1.86 1.26
C HIS A 79 -7.29 -2.76 1.90
N TYR A 80 -6.35 -3.23 1.10
CA TYR A 80 -5.30 -4.21 1.43
C TYR A 80 -4.19 -4.16 0.37
N PRO A 81 -2.97 -4.65 0.66
CA PRO A 81 -1.95 -4.80 -0.36
C PRO A 81 -2.43 -5.72 -1.48
N HIS A 82 -2.29 -5.26 -2.72
CA HIS A 82 -2.61 -6.05 -3.89
C HIS A 82 -1.42 -6.91 -4.32
N ASP A 83 -1.63 -7.76 -5.33
CA ASP A 83 -0.60 -8.57 -5.94
C ASP A 83 0.54 -7.70 -6.52
N GLN A 84 1.79 -8.15 -6.36
CA GLN A 84 2.98 -7.44 -6.82
C GLN A 84 2.93 -7.10 -8.32
N TYR A 85 2.27 -7.93 -9.11
CA TYR A 85 2.10 -7.68 -10.55
C TYR A 85 1.37 -6.35 -10.85
N ILE A 86 0.46 -5.92 -9.99
CA ILE A 86 -0.21 -4.60 -10.12
C ILE A 86 0.80 -3.47 -9.93
N TYR A 87 1.70 -3.59 -8.94
CA TYR A 87 2.73 -2.59 -8.67
C TYR A 87 3.80 -2.57 -9.78
N ASP A 88 4.22 -3.74 -10.27
CA ASP A 88 5.13 -3.85 -11.42
C ASP A 88 4.55 -3.14 -12.66
N MET A 89 3.27 -3.38 -12.95
CA MET A 89 2.60 -2.70 -14.07
C MET A 89 2.47 -1.20 -13.86
N ALA A 90 2.19 -0.76 -12.62
CA ALA A 90 2.11 0.66 -12.30
C ALA A 90 3.48 1.34 -12.45
N ASP A 91 4.57 0.68 -12.02
CA ASP A 91 5.94 1.15 -12.22
C ASP A 91 6.26 1.34 -13.72
N GLU A 92 5.95 0.34 -14.53
CA GLU A 92 6.21 0.36 -15.98
C GLU A 92 5.39 1.41 -16.73
N ARG A 93 4.20 1.73 -16.23
CA ARG A 93 3.27 2.68 -16.85
C ARG A 93 3.36 4.10 -16.27
N GLY A 94 4.20 4.33 -15.26
CA GLY A 94 4.33 5.61 -14.59
C GLY A 94 3.07 6.05 -13.84
N MET A 95 2.30 5.09 -13.32
CA MET A 95 1.10 5.36 -12.53
C MET A 95 1.45 5.55 -11.04
N ILE A 96 0.62 6.30 -10.33
CA ILE A 96 0.75 6.47 -8.87
C ILE A 96 -0.08 5.41 -8.16
N ILE A 97 0.49 4.82 -7.11
CA ILE A 97 -0.20 3.90 -6.20
C ILE A 97 -0.32 4.49 -4.80
N TYR A 98 -1.53 4.47 -4.26
CA TYR A 98 -1.81 4.58 -2.84
C TYR A 98 -2.08 3.16 -2.31
N CYS A 99 -1.10 2.59 -1.61
CA CYS A 99 -1.16 1.24 -1.06
C CYS A 99 -1.54 1.29 0.41
N GLU A 100 -2.49 0.45 0.86
CA GLU A 100 -2.98 0.46 2.24
C GLU A 100 -3.05 -0.93 2.87
N ILE A 101 -2.95 -0.96 4.20
CA ILE A 101 -3.10 -2.18 5.00
C ILE A 101 -4.57 -2.52 5.23
N PRO A 102 -4.92 -3.79 5.53
CA PRO A 102 -6.30 -4.23 5.75
C PRO A 102 -6.84 -3.85 7.13
N TYR A 103 -6.51 -2.64 7.61
CA TYR A 103 -7.06 -2.07 8.83
C TYR A 103 -8.23 -1.15 8.47
N TYR A 104 -9.44 -1.66 8.60
CA TYR A 104 -10.65 -0.95 8.20
C TYR A 104 -11.79 -1.15 9.20
N LEU A 105 -12.68 -0.17 9.25
CA LEU A 105 -13.90 -0.06 10.04
C LEU A 105 -13.69 -0.03 11.55
N LEU A 106 -12.97 -0.95 12.16
CA LEU A 106 -12.91 -1.09 13.61
C LEU A 106 -11.48 -1.32 14.14
N LEU A 107 -11.27 -0.89 15.38
CA LEU A 107 -10.10 -1.23 16.17
C LEU A 107 -10.52 -2.20 17.29
N SER A 108 -9.64 -3.15 17.61
CA SER A 108 -9.76 -3.98 18.82
C SER A 108 -8.74 -3.56 19.87
N ASN A 109 -9.13 -3.64 21.14
CA ASN A 109 -8.25 -3.46 22.30
C ASN A 109 -7.36 -4.68 22.56
N ALA A 110 -7.58 -5.81 21.88
CA ALA A 110 -6.73 -6.99 22.00
C ALA A 110 -5.30 -6.69 21.52
N ALA A 111 -4.30 -6.94 22.35
CA ALA A 111 -2.91 -6.65 22.02
C ALA A 111 -2.46 -7.40 20.74
N SER A 112 -2.83 -8.67 20.58
CA SER A 112 -2.51 -9.46 19.40
C SER A 112 -3.07 -8.89 18.10
N TYR A 113 -4.26 -8.26 18.15
CA TYR A 113 -4.84 -7.57 16.98
C TYR A 113 -3.99 -6.36 16.60
N GLN A 114 -3.64 -5.53 17.60
CA GLN A 114 -2.83 -4.33 17.35
C GLN A 114 -1.43 -4.67 16.85
N GLU A 115 -0.80 -5.68 17.43
CA GLU A 115 0.50 -6.20 16.98
C GLU A 115 0.44 -6.71 15.54
N SER A 116 -0.64 -7.43 15.15
CA SER A 116 -0.84 -7.90 13.78
C SER A 116 -0.91 -6.73 12.80
N VAL A 117 -1.72 -5.70 13.09
CA VAL A 117 -1.85 -4.51 12.24
C VAL A 117 -0.51 -3.77 12.09
N GLU A 118 0.29 -3.68 13.17
CA GLU A 118 1.61 -3.06 13.15
C GLU A 118 2.60 -3.84 12.27
N GLU A 119 2.61 -5.17 12.37
CA GLU A 119 3.47 -6.02 11.53
C GLU A 119 3.02 -6.00 10.07
N GLU A 120 1.73 -6.08 9.77
CA GLU A 120 1.20 -5.95 8.42
C GLU A 120 1.64 -4.63 7.75
N LEU A 121 1.65 -3.52 8.51
CA LEU A 121 2.14 -2.24 8.00
C LEU A 121 3.62 -2.29 7.64
N LYS A 122 4.46 -2.84 8.52
CA LYS A 122 5.90 -2.98 8.27
C LYS A 122 6.17 -3.89 7.07
N GLU A 123 5.48 -5.03 7.00
CA GLU A 123 5.62 -5.99 5.90
C GLU A 123 5.23 -5.37 4.57
N MET A 124 4.08 -4.68 4.50
CA MET A 124 3.63 -3.96 3.31
C MET A 124 4.69 -2.96 2.83
N ILE A 125 5.21 -2.13 3.73
CA ILE A 125 6.21 -1.12 3.40
C ILE A 125 7.50 -1.79 2.90
N ARG A 126 8.01 -2.80 3.59
CA ARG A 126 9.24 -3.50 3.23
C ARG A 126 9.13 -4.23 1.90
N GLN A 127 7.99 -4.88 1.62
CA GLN A 127 7.74 -5.55 0.35
C GLN A 127 7.58 -4.56 -0.81
N GLY A 128 6.88 -3.44 -0.57
CA GLY A 128 6.62 -2.43 -1.58
C GLY A 128 7.70 -1.35 -1.74
N TYR A 129 8.76 -1.38 -0.93
CA TYR A 129 9.73 -0.29 -0.81
C TYR A 129 10.40 0.11 -2.13
N ASN A 130 10.71 -0.85 -2.99
CA ASN A 130 11.39 -0.64 -4.25
C ASN A 130 10.47 -0.23 -5.41
N HIS A 131 9.14 -0.25 -5.21
CA HIS A 131 8.19 0.20 -6.23
C HIS A 131 8.11 1.73 -6.28
N PRO A 132 8.60 2.39 -7.34
CA PRO A 132 8.56 3.84 -7.47
C PRO A 132 7.13 4.37 -7.67
N SER A 133 6.20 3.56 -8.14
CA SER A 133 4.78 3.90 -8.28
C SER A 133 4.11 4.15 -6.93
N ILE A 134 4.51 3.44 -5.88
CA ILE A 134 3.92 3.62 -4.55
C ILE A 134 4.37 4.96 -3.98
N MET A 135 3.43 5.90 -3.85
CA MET A 135 3.67 7.27 -3.38
C MET A 135 3.20 7.51 -1.94
N MET A 136 2.30 6.68 -1.45
CA MET A 136 1.71 6.83 -0.11
C MET A 136 1.41 5.47 0.50
N TRP A 137 1.62 5.39 1.81
CA TRP A 137 1.24 4.26 2.63
C TRP A 137 -0.04 4.58 3.40
N GLY A 138 -1.12 3.89 3.06
CA GLY A 138 -2.39 3.98 3.77
C GLY A 138 -2.37 3.16 5.05
N ILE A 139 -2.63 3.80 6.17
CA ILE A 139 -2.55 3.18 7.49
C ILE A 139 -3.91 2.79 8.05
N LEU A 140 -5.01 3.14 7.38
CA LEU A 140 -6.37 2.82 7.78
C LEU A 140 -7.39 3.11 6.68
N ASN A 141 -8.56 2.47 6.75
CA ASN A 141 -9.74 2.85 5.98
C ASN A 141 -10.98 2.90 6.87
N GLU A 142 -11.66 4.06 6.89
CA GLU A 142 -12.96 4.26 7.56
C GLU A 142 -13.02 3.81 9.03
N VAL A 143 -11.88 3.77 9.72
CA VAL A 143 -11.84 3.35 11.12
C VAL A 143 -12.45 4.44 11.98
N ALA A 144 -13.58 4.10 12.61
CA ALA A 144 -14.34 5.02 13.44
C ALA A 144 -14.59 4.46 14.84
N GLN A 145 -14.74 5.37 15.78
CA GLN A 145 -15.35 5.02 17.06
C GLN A 145 -16.82 4.68 16.81
N SER A 146 -17.22 3.46 17.12
CA SER A 146 -18.62 3.06 16.98
C SER A 146 -19.03 2.10 18.08
N ASP A 147 -20.05 2.50 18.85
CA ASP A 147 -20.72 1.61 19.79
C ASP A 147 -21.39 0.42 19.06
N SER A 148 -21.63 0.54 17.75
CA SER A 148 -22.18 -0.54 16.93
C SER A 148 -21.28 -1.78 16.89
N PHE A 149 -19.98 -1.62 17.06
CA PHE A 149 -19.03 -2.74 17.09
C PHE A 149 -18.90 -3.41 18.45
N ALA A 150 -19.45 -2.83 19.52
CA ALA A 150 -19.47 -3.45 20.84
C ALA A 150 -20.23 -4.80 20.84
N SER A 151 -21.11 -5.03 19.85
CA SER A 151 -21.80 -6.31 19.65
C SER A 151 -20.86 -7.47 19.27
N PHE A 152 -19.68 -7.18 18.72
CA PHE A 152 -18.67 -8.20 18.42
C PHE A 152 -17.88 -8.67 19.64
N GLY A 153 -18.00 -7.97 20.76
CA GLY A 153 -17.36 -8.35 22.02
C GLY A 153 -16.74 -7.15 22.77
N PRO A 154 -16.29 -7.35 24.02
CA PRO A 154 -15.77 -6.28 24.87
C PRO A 154 -14.50 -5.60 24.29
N ASP A 155 -13.68 -6.33 23.54
CA ASP A 155 -12.43 -5.82 22.95
C ASP A 155 -12.67 -4.80 21.84
N PHE A 156 -13.86 -4.77 21.26
CA PHE A 156 -14.25 -3.81 20.22
C PHE A 156 -14.90 -2.52 20.79
N LYS A 157 -15.00 -2.43 22.10
CA LYS A 157 -15.42 -1.19 22.76
C LYS A 157 -14.20 -0.28 22.97
N VAL A 158 -13.88 0.50 21.95
CA VAL A 158 -12.69 1.36 21.90
C VAL A 158 -13.08 2.82 22.09
N ASP A 159 -12.43 3.51 23.01
CA ASP A 159 -12.61 4.95 23.17
C ASP A 159 -11.81 5.75 22.12
N LYS A 160 -12.23 7.02 21.94
CA LYS A 160 -11.62 7.91 20.95
C LYS A 160 -10.12 8.13 21.15
N ASN A 161 -9.64 8.18 22.39
CA ASN A 161 -8.23 8.43 22.66
C ASN A 161 -7.38 7.23 22.28
N THR A 162 -7.86 6.02 22.59
CA THR A 162 -7.21 4.77 22.18
C THR A 162 -7.09 4.71 20.67
N LEU A 163 -8.17 5.00 19.93
CA LEU A 163 -8.17 5.05 18.48
C LEU A 163 -7.15 6.06 17.93
N ILE A 164 -7.17 7.29 18.44
CA ILE A 164 -6.22 8.34 18.01
C ILE A 164 -4.78 7.94 18.31
N ASN A 165 -4.50 7.39 19.47
CA ASN A 165 -3.16 7.01 19.87
C ASN A 165 -2.63 5.85 19.02
N PHE A 166 -3.48 4.86 18.72
CA PHE A 166 -3.10 3.76 17.84
C PHE A 166 -2.81 4.24 16.41
N ASN A 167 -3.65 5.08 15.85
CA ASN A 167 -3.43 5.65 14.51
C ASN A 167 -2.15 6.51 14.46
N ARG A 168 -1.84 7.27 15.51
CA ARG A 168 -0.56 7.98 15.63
C ARG A 168 0.64 7.03 15.68
N LYS A 169 0.51 5.91 16.38
CA LYS A 169 1.55 4.87 16.42
C LYS A 169 1.81 4.28 15.04
N LEU A 170 0.76 3.95 14.29
CA LEU A 170 0.88 3.47 12.91
C LEU A 170 1.55 4.50 11.99
N ALA A 171 1.18 5.77 12.09
CA ALA A 171 1.83 6.84 11.33
C ALA A 171 3.34 6.97 11.68
N ALA A 172 3.70 6.83 12.96
CA ALA A 172 5.09 6.85 13.38
C ALA A 172 5.87 5.63 12.85
N ILE A 173 5.26 4.44 12.84
CA ILE A 173 5.86 3.23 12.26
C ILE A 173 6.10 3.43 10.77
N ALA A 174 5.11 3.94 10.02
CA ALA A 174 5.28 4.19 8.60
C ALA A 174 6.44 5.15 8.31
N GLN A 175 6.57 6.23 9.08
CA GLN A 175 7.68 7.17 8.96
C GLN A 175 9.04 6.59 9.33
N GLN A 176 9.10 5.62 10.25
CA GLN A 176 10.34 4.93 10.60
C GLN A 176 10.78 3.92 9.55
N GLU A 177 9.83 3.20 8.95
CA GLU A 177 10.11 2.20 7.91
C GLU A 177 10.45 2.88 6.56
N ASP A 178 9.81 4.02 6.26
CA ASP A 178 10.06 4.75 5.01
C ASP A 178 9.98 6.27 5.22
N THR A 179 11.13 6.91 5.10
CA THR A 179 11.27 8.38 5.21
C THR A 179 11.08 9.11 3.88
N SER A 180 10.82 8.39 2.81
CA SER A 180 10.73 8.94 1.44
C SER A 180 9.30 9.18 0.95
N ARG A 181 8.30 8.74 1.76
CA ARG A 181 6.86 8.80 1.43
C ARG A 181 6.03 9.30 2.59
#